data_6a65f96382da975abbcc6d4cd3e0c5b7
#
_entry.id   6a65f96382da975abbcc6d4cd3e0c5b7
#
_cell.length_a   1.000
_cell.length_b   1.000
_cell.length_c   1.000
_cell.angle_alpha   90.00
_cell.angle_beta   90.00
_cell.angle_gamma   90.00
#
_symmetry.space_group_name_H-M   'P 1'
#
loop_
_entity.id
_entity.type
_entity.pdbx_description
1 polymer ?
#
loop_
_entity_poly.entity_id
_entity_poly.type
_entity_poly.pdbx_seq_one_letter_code
_entity_poly.pdbx_strand_id
1 'polypeptide(L)'
;FVDHTVMEGLSDYRRSFSSKNGVFEIIGLDVHFSDTQHPFAIRKVLPMKDFLNLGKHLTKRQKTLKRLAKNLKWSYRPELSSEANNLEQFEYFKSKQINYQYNVLFDESEQFTLFDLSYSEGAFIAKEDLKSSFLMIQLEERVPQFILDKEHLLANLYEPLGYRDIDFVEAPDFSRRFFLGGKNRSEIRKWFTPELIFLKSKS
;
A
#
# COMPACT_ATOMS: atom_id res chain seq x y z
N PHE A 1 -8.73 -22.51 5.35
CA PHE A 1 -9.94 -23.20 4.94
C PHE A 1 -11.13 -22.45 5.52
N VAL A 2 -12.04 -22.03 4.66
CA VAL A 2 -13.29 -21.38 5.03
C VAL A 2 -14.41 -22.22 4.46
N ASP A 3 -15.23 -22.80 5.30
CA ASP A 3 -16.30 -23.69 4.88
C ASP A 3 -17.55 -22.92 4.42
N HIS A 4 -18.52 -23.69 3.90
CA HIS A 4 -19.78 -23.14 3.39
C HIS A 4 -20.55 -22.37 4.48
N THR A 5 -20.64 -22.91 5.68
CA THR A 5 -21.38 -22.30 6.81
C THR A 5 -20.79 -20.96 7.22
N VAL A 6 -19.46 -20.88 7.25
CA VAL A 6 -18.76 -19.62 7.53
C VAL A 6 -18.99 -18.59 6.42
N MET A 7 -18.96 -19.01 5.15
CA MET A 7 -19.22 -18.13 4.02
C MET A 7 -20.66 -17.59 4.02
N GLU A 8 -21.63 -18.44 4.35
CA GLU A 8 -23.03 -18.06 4.50
C GLU A 8 -23.21 -17.07 5.65
N GLY A 9 -22.64 -17.38 6.83
CA GLY A 9 -22.67 -16.48 8.01
C GLY A 9 -22.02 -15.11 7.74
N LEU A 10 -20.90 -15.07 7.04
CA LEU A 10 -20.25 -13.82 6.63
C LEU A 10 -21.14 -13.00 5.67
N SER A 11 -21.84 -13.67 4.75
CA SER A 11 -22.77 -13.02 3.83
C SER A 11 -23.98 -12.42 4.56
N ASP A 12 -24.54 -13.17 5.50
CA ASP A 12 -25.68 -12.72 6.30
C ASP A 12 -25.30 -11.56 7.23
N TYR A 13 -24.14 -11.65 7.86
CA TYR A 13 -23.62 -10.58 8.68
C TYR A 13 -23.39 -9.29 7.86
N ARG A 14 -22.77 -9.42 6.68
CA ARG A 14 -22.58 -8.30 5.76
C ARG A 14 -23.89 -7.63 5.38
N ARG A 15 -24.93 -8.44 5.06
CA ARG A 15 -26.26 -7.92 4.70
C ARG A 15 -26.89 -7.17 5.87
N SER A 16 -26.84 -7.74 7.08
CA SER A 16 -27.37 -7.14 8.28
C SER A 16 -26.64 -5.83 8.65
N PHE A 17 -25.34 -5.77 8.46
CA PHE A 17 -24.54 -4.59 8.77
C PHE A 17 -24.76 -3.47 7.76
N SER A 18 -24.85 -3.80 6.47
CA SER A 18 -25.13 -2.83 5.40
C SER A 18 -26.53 -2.21 5.54
N SER A 19 -27.52 -2.96 6.05
CA SER A 19 -28.87 -2.42 6.31
C SER A 19 -28.90 -1.35 7.40
N LYS A 20 -27.86 -1.26 8.23
CA LYS A 20 -27.68 -0.25 9.30
C LYS A 20 -26.72 0.87 8.89
N ASN A 21 -26.50 1.07 7.57
CA ASN A 21 -25.51 2.02 7.03
C ASN A 21 -24.07 1.78 7.50
N GLY A 22 -23.75 0.56 7.95
CA GLY A 22 -22.40 0.16 8.31
C GLY A 22 -21.61 -0.35 7.10
N VAL A 23 -20.28 -0.22 7.14
CA VAL A 23 -19.36 -0.84 6.16
C VAL A 23 -18.82 -2.12 6.77
N PHE A 24 -19.00 -3.24 6.05
CA PHE A 24 -18.47 -4.54 6.43
C PHE A 24 -17.54 -5.06 5.34
N GLU A 25 -16.27 -5.22 5.66
CA GLU A 25 -15.26 -5.74 4.75
C GLU A 25 -14.72 -7.08 5.27
N ILE A 26 -14.55 -8.05 4.37
CA ILE A 26 -13.92 -9.34 4.68
C ILE A 26 -12.48 -9.26 4.19
N ILE A 27 -11.54 -9.21 5.13
CA ILE A 27 -10.11 -9.12 4.84
C ILE A 27 -9.51 -10.52 4.77
N GLY A 28 -8.64 -10.76 3.78
CA GLY A 28 -7.93 -12.03 3.63
C GLY A 28 -8.69 -13.11 2.84
N LEU A 29 -9.94 -12.87 2.45
CA LEU A 29 -10.68 -13.84 1.63
C LEU A 29 -10.19 -13.87 0.16
N ASP A 30 -9.50 -12.83 -0.27
CA ASP A 30 -8.89 -12.70 -1.60
C ASP A 30 -7.73 -13.67 -1.85
N VAL A 31 -7.10 -14.17 -0.78
CA VAL A 31 -6.06 -15.22 -0.87
C VAL A 31 -6.63 -16.64 -0.81
N HIS A 32 -7.92 -16.75 -0.55
CA HIS A 32 -8.64 -18.01 -0.60
C HIS A 32 -9.29 -18.16 -1.96
N PHE A 33 -9.22 -19.34 -2.55
CA PHE A 33 -9.89 -19.65 -3.80
C PHE A 33 -10.93 -20.74 -3.60
N SER A 34 -11.89 -20.81 -4.49
CA SER A 34 -12.88 -21.88 -4.54
C SER A 34 -12.85 -22.57 -5.91
N ASP A 35 -13.20 -23.84 -5.92
CA ASP A 35 -13.29 -24.64 -7.13
C ASP A 35 -14.55 -24.31 -7.95
N THR A 36 -15.50 -23.56 -7.38
CA THR A 36 -16.75 -23.18 -8.01
C THR A 36 -17.03 -21.67 -7.88
N GLN A 37 -17.92 -21.15 -8.71
CA GLN A 37 -18.35 -19.75 -8.64
C GLN A 37 -19.50 -19.50 -7.65
N HIS A 38 -19.91 -20.52 -6.90
CA HIS A 38 -20.98 -20.36 -5.92
C HIS A 38 -20.57 -19.37 -4.83
N PRO A 39 -21.42 -18.39 -4.44
CA PRO A 39 -21.06 -17.36 -3.45
C PRO A 39 -20.57 -17.93 -2.11
N PHE A 40 -21.14 -19.08 -1.68
CA PHE A 40 -20.80 -19.75 -0.44
C PHE A 40 -19.91 -20.98 -0.65
N ALA A 41 -19.21 -21.06 -1.78
CA ALA A 41 -18.29 -22.16 -2.03
C ALA A 41 -17.20 -22.22 -0.95
N ILE A 42 -16.83 -23.44 -0.60
CA ILE A 42 -15.70 -23.72 0.27
C ILE A 42 -14.44 -23.05 -0.29
N ARG A 43 -13.72 -22.34 0.54
CA ARG A 43 -12.50 -21.63 0.16
C ARG A 43 -11.28 -22.19 0.89
N LYS A 44 -10.20 -22.33 0.16
CA LYS A 44 -8.94 -22.93 0.63
C LYS A 44 -7.79 -21.96 0.41
N VAL A 45 -6.88 -21.88 1.38
CA VAL A 45 -5.54 -21.32 1.14
C VAL A 45 -4.72 -22.40 0.44
N LEU A 46 -4.12 -22.06 -0.68
CA LEU A 46 -3.21 -22.96 -1.37
C LEU A 46 -1.84 -22.96 -0.70
N PRO A 47 -1.22 -24.14 -0.54
CA PRO A 47 0.20 -24.20 -0.29
C PRO A 47 0.98 -23.43 -1.36
N MET A 48 2.08 -22.79 -0.98
CA MET A 48 2.94 -21.97 -1.85
C MET A 48 3.25 -22.64 -3.20
N LYS A 49 3.67 -23.92 -3.17
CA LYS A 49 4.01 -24.69 -4.37
C LYS A 49 2.84 -24.83 -5.34
N ASP A 50 1.62 -24.94 -4.83
CA ASP A 50 0.43 -25.10 -5.64
C ASP A 50 -0.05 -23.75 -6.17
N PHE A 51 0.17 -22.68 -5.41
CA PHE A 51 -0.11 -21.32 -5.82
C PHE A 51 0.73 -20.88 -7.02
N LEU A 52 1.99 -21.24 -7.05
CA LEU A 52 2.91 -20.95 -8.16
C LEU A 52 2.57 -21.72 -9.44
N ASN A 53 1.95 -22.89 -9.32
CA ASN A 53 1.60 -23.77 -10.44
C ASN A 53 0.20 -23.55 -11.01
N LEU A 54 -0.67 -22.85 -10.31
CA LEU A 54 -2.09 -22.75 -10.65
C LEU A 54 -2.47 -21.38 -11.24
N GLY A 55 -1.92 -21.04 -12.39
CA GLY A 55 -2.25 -19.79 -13.10
C GLY A 55 -3.75 -19.50 -13.28
N LYS A 56 -4.62 -20.53 -13.19
CA LYS A 56 -6.08 -20.42 -13.27
C LYS A 56 -6.74 -19.87 -11.99
N HIS A 57 -6.06 -19.95 -10.84
CA HIS A 57 -6.60 -19.52 -9.54
C HIS A 57 -6.14 -18.12 -9.09
N LEU A 58 -5.28 -17.48 -9.87
CA LEU A 58 -4.87 -16.12 -9.60
C LEU A 58 -6.01 -15.14 -9.85
N THR A 59 -6.19 -14.16 -8.98
CA THR A 59 -7.09 -13.04 -9.19
C THR A 59 -6.72 -12.25 -10.46
N LYS A 60 -7.61 -11.42 -10.97
CA LYS A 60 -7.33 -10.56 -12.14
C LYS A 60 -6.09 -9.71 -11.91
N ARG A 61 -5.95 -9.11 -10.72
CA ARG A 61 -4.78 -8.30 -10.34
C ARG A 61 -3.51 -9.13 -10.31
N GLN A 62 -3.52 -10.29 -9.66
CA GLN A 62 -2.36 -11.17 -9.58
C GLN A 62 -1.89 -11.65 -10.97
N LYS A 63 -2.82 -11.95 -11.88
CA LYS A 63 -2.48 -12.26 -13.27
C LYS A 63 -1.81 -11.09 -13.98
N THR A 64 -2.28 -9.87 -13.73
CA THR A 64 -1.68 -8.65 -14.28
C THR A 64 -0.27 -8.44 -13.74
N LEU A 65 -0.08 -8.56 -12.43
CA LEU A 65 1.22 -8.39 -11.78
C LEU A 65 2.21 -9.48 -12.20
N LYS A 66 1.77 -10.73 -12.32
CA LYS A 66 2.61 -11.82 -12.84
C LYS A 66 3.09 -11.55 -14.28
N ARG A 67 2.21 -10.99 -15.13
CA ARG A 67 2.58 -10.60 -16.50
C ARG A 67 3.57 -9.43 -16.50
N LEU A 68 3.34 -8.43 -15.63
CA LEU A 68 4.23 -7.30 -15.44
C LEU A 68 5.64 -7.77 -15.01
N ALA A 69 5.71 -8.62 -13.99
CA ALA A 69 6.96 -9.20 -13.51
C ALA A 69 7.72 -9.92 -14.65
N LYS A 70 7.00 -10.73 -15.45
CA LYS A 70 7.62 -11.39 -16.62
C LYS A 70 8.18 -10.39 -17.63
N ASN A 71 7.45 -9.31 -17.93
CA ASN A 71 7.89 -8.29 -18.89
C ASN A 71 9.12 -7.51 -18.37
N LEU A 72 9.18 -7.24 -17.07
CA LEU A 72 10.29 -6.55 -16.42
C LEU A 72 11.47 -7.47 -16.08
N LYS A 73 11.33 -8.79 -16.24
CA LYS A 73 12.26 -9.83 -15.75
C LYS A 73 12.44 -9.76 -14.23
N TRP A 74 11.38 -9.44 -13.51
CA TRP A 74 11.34 -9.38 -12.06
C TRP A 74 10.75 -10.65 -11.46
N SER A 75 11.07 -10.92 -10.21
CA SER A 75 10.44 -11.97 -9.41
C SER A 75 9.08 -11.51 -8.89
N TYR A 76 8.14 -12.44 -8.70
CA TYR A 76 6.81 -12.17 -8.18
C TYR A 76 6.43 -13.17 -7.10
N ARG A 77 6.05 -12.66 -5.94
CA ARG A 77 5.51 -13.42 -4.80
C ARG A 77 4.11 -12.89 -4.45
N PRO A 78 3.06 -13.69 -4.68
CA PRO A 78 1.68 -13.26 -4.40
C PRO A 78 1.26 -13.37 -2.93
N GLU A 79 2.04 -14.07 -2.08
CA GLU A 79 1.66 -14.44 -0.73
C GLU A 79 1.53 -13.24 0.21
N LEU A 80 0.70 -13.44 1.24
CA LEU A 80 0.63 -12.55 2.39
C LEU A 80 1.88 -12.74 3.26
N SER A 81 2.47 -11.64 3.67
CA SER A 81 3.49 -11.60 4.71
C SER A 81 3.06 -10.66 5.82
N SER A 82 3.10 -11.14 7.06
CA SER A 82 2.97 -10.29 8.24
C SER A 82 4.27 -9.52 8.53
N GLU A 83 5.40 -9.97 7.95
CA GLU A 83 6.67 -9.28 8.02
C GLU A 83 6.71 -8.21 6.93
N ALA A 84 6.24 -7.02 7.26
CA ALA A 84 6.40 -5.87 6.39
C ALA A 84 7.86 -5.41 6.45
N ASN A 85 8.58 -5.49 5.33
CA ASN A 85 9.99 -5.14 5.16
C ASN A 85 10.32 -3.77 5.75
N ASN A 86 10.70 -3.68 7.03
CA ASN A 86 11.20 -2.48 7.70
C ASN A 86 10.46 -1.16 7.33
N LEU A 87 9.16 -1.23 7.07
CA LEU A 87 8.37 -0.07 6.67
C LEU A 87 8.30 0.99 7.77
N GLU A 88 8.52 0.59 9.03
CA GLU A 88 8.57 1.50 10.18
C GLU A 88 9.68 2.55 10.09
N GLN A 89 10.71 2.32 9.27
CA GLN A 89 11.74 3.34 9.01
C GLN A 89 11.20 4.58 8.27
N PHE A 90 10.10 4.44 7.54
CA PHE A 90 9.47 5.55 6.83
C PHE A 90 8.46 6.27 7.73
N GLU A 91 8.58 7.59 7.81
CA GLU A 91 7.68 8.42 8.63
C GLU A 91 6.20 8.21 8.27
N TYR A 92 5.91 7.97 6.99
CA TYR A 92 4.55 7.71 6.50
C TYR A 92 3.88 6.53 7.22
N PHE A 93 4.64 5.49 7.60
CA PHE A 93 4.08 4.29 8.22
C PHE A 93 4.11 4.30 9.74
N LYS A 94 4.80 5.24 10.39
CA LYS A 94 4.93 5.28 11.87
C LYS A 94 3.61 5.45 12.61
N SER A 95 2.65 6.14 12.00
CA SER A 95 1.32 6.34 12.57
C SER A 95 0.28 5.32 12.10
N LYS A 96 0.70 4.31 11.31
CA LYS A 96 -0.18 3.34 10.70
C LYS A 96 0.06 1.95 11.26
N GLN A 97 -1.02 1.21 11.44
CA GLN A 97 -0.94 -0.21 11.76
C GLN A 97 -0.89 -1.01 10.46
N ILE A 98 0.25 -1.64 10.19
CA ILE A 98 0.38 -2.51 9.03
C ILE A 98 -0.28 -3.85 9.34
N ASN A 99 -1.24 -4.24 8.50
CA ASN A 99 -1.96 -5.49 8.65
C ASN A 99 -1.22 -6.62 7.93
N TYR A 100 -0.96 -6.44 6.62
CA TYR A 100 -0.20 -7.40 5.82
C TYR A 100 0.30 -6.79 4.50
N GLN A 101 1.41 -7.32 4.01
CA GLN A 101 2.00 -7.06 2.70
C GLN A 101 1.74 -8.26 1.78
N TYR A 102 1.48 -8.02 0.50
CA TYR A 102 1.20 -9.06 -0.49
C TYR A 102 1.52 -8.58 -1.91
N ASN A 103 1.47 -9.50 -2.88
CA ASN A 103 1.74 -9.19 -4.28
C ASN A 103 3.10 -8.51 -4.51
N VAL A 104 4.16 -9.04 -3.92
CA VAL A 104 5.50 -8.45 -3.98
C VAL A 104 6.19 -8.77 -5.31
N LEU A 105 6.59 -7.74 -6.04
CA LEU A 105 7.45 -7.80 -7.22
C LEU A 105 8.78 -7.15 -6.89
N PHE A 106 9.89 -7.77 -7.27
CA PHE A 106 11.22 -7.21 -7.04
C PHE A 106 12.19 -7.63 -8.16
N ASP A 107 13.14 -6.77 -8.45
CA ASP A 107 14.24 -7.06 -9.35
C ASP A 107 15.30 -7.95 -8.68
N GLU A 108 16.24 -8.48 -9.46
CA GLU A 108 17.28 -9.38 -8.94
C GLU A 108 18.21 -8.72 -7.92
N SER A 109 18.41 -7.41 -8.02
CA SER A 109 19.22 -6.63 -7.07
C SER A 109 18.44 -6.15 -5.84
N GLU A 110 17.12 -6.39 -5.81
CA GLU A 110 16.20 -5.87 -4.81
C GLU A 110 16.23 -4.32 -4.67
N GLN A 111 16.76 -3.63 -5.70
CA GLN A 111 16.78 -2.18 -5.74
C GLN A 111 15.36 -1.60 -5.87
N PHE A 112 14.50 -2.28 -6.63
CA PHE A 112 13.10 -1.90 -6.80
C PHE A 112 12.20 -2.99 -6.26
N THR A 113 11.31 -2.63 -5.34
CA THR A 113 10.31 -3.54 -4.80
C THR A 113 8.93 -2.89 -4.89
N LEU A 114 8.05 -3.45 -5.71
CA LEU A 114 6.64 -3.07 -5.81
C LEU A 114 5.81 -4.05 -4.99
N PHE A 115 4.91 -3.57 -4.14
CA PHE A 115 4.04 -4.41 -3.32
C PHE A 115 2.70 -3.77 -3.05
N ASP A 116 1.71 -4.59 -2.72
CA ASP A 116 0.44 -4.17 -2.18
C ASP A 116 0.49 -4.27 -0.64
N LEU A 117 -0.10 -3.29 0.03
CA LEU A 117 -0.13 -3.21 1.48
C LEU A 117 -1.57 -2.98 1.96
N SER A 118 -1.97 -3.73 2.97
CA SER A 118 -3.14 -3.44 3.79
C SER A 118 -2.68 -2.85 5.10
N TYR A 119 -3.22 -1.70 5.46
CA TYR A 119 -2.88 -1.00 6.69
C TYR A 119 -4.08 -0.23 7.21
N SER A 120 -4.04 0.11 8.49
CA SER A 120 -5.10 0.89 9.13
C SER A 120 -4.52 2.20 9.64
N GLU A 121 -5.31 3.26 9.56
CA GLU A 121 -5.01 4.55 10.17
C GLU A 121 -6.18 5.07 10.99
N GLY A 122 -5.90 6.05 11.86
CA GLY A 122 -6.88 6.56 12.81
C GLY A 122 -6.94 5.76 14.11
N ALA A 123 -7.83 6.17 15.00
CA ALA A 123 -8.02 5.58 16.33
C ALA A 123 -9.49 5.35 16.64
N PHE A 124 -9.78 4.30 17.38
CA PHE A 124 -11.12 3.96 17.88
C PHE A 124 -12.19 3.92 16.78
N ILE A 125 -13.19 4.80 16.86
CA ILE A 125 -14.35 4.85 15.95
C ILE A 125 -13.96 5.37 14.55
N ALA A 126 -12.86 6.11 14.45
CA ALA A 126 -12.35 6.69 13.21
C ALA A 126 -11.21 5.86 12.59
N LYS A 127 -11.10 4.57 12.94
CA LYS A 127 -10.13 3.67 12.31
C LYS A 127 -10.61 3.30 10.91
N GLU A 128 -9.75 3.53 9.92
CA GLU A 128 -10.00 3.22 8.51
C GLU A 128 -8.98 2.18 8.02
N ASP A 129 -9.47 1.15 7.33
CA ASP A 129 -8.64 0.13 6.69
C ASP A 129 -8.42 0.46 5.22
N LEU A 130 -7.16 0.60 4.85
CA LEU A 130 -6.73 1.05 3.54
C LEU A 130 -5.94 -0.04 2.82
N LYS A 131 -6.04 -0.04 1.48
CA LYS A 131 -5.23 -0.89 0.60
C LYS A 131 -4.59 -0.03 -0.47
N SER A 132 -3.28 -0.08 -0.55
CA SER A 132 -2.51 0.73 -1.51
C SER A 132 -1.33 -0.05 -2.08
N SER A 133 -0.86 0.37 -3.25
CA SER A 133 0.35 -0.16 -3.85
C SER A 133 1.50 0.81 -3.62
N PHE A 134 2.65 0.28 -3.27
CA PHE A 134 3.86 1.05 -2.98
C PHE A 134 5.01 0.55 -3.85
N LEU A 135 5.81 1.48 -4.32
CA LEU A 135 7.10 1.21 -4.91
C LEU A 135 8.18 1.68 -3.94
N MET A 136 8.96 0.73 -3.43
CA MET A 136 10.13 1.00 -2.62
C MET A 136 11.36 0.98 -3.53
N ILE A 137 12.21 1.99 -3.39
CA ILE A 137 13.46 2.12 -4.15
C ILE A 137 14.58 2.22 -3.15
N GLN A 138 15.54 1.31 -3.24
CA GLN A 138 16.76 1.38 -2.47
C GLN A 138 17.73 2.33 -3.17
N LEU A 139 18.12 3.40 -2.48
CA LEU A 139 19.05 4.39 -2.99
C LEU A 139 20.46 4.08 -2.50
N GLU A 140 21.45 4.30 -3.35
CA GLU A 140 22.87 4.15 -3.00
C GLU A 140 23.33 5.28 -2.05
N GLU A 141 22.75 6.47 -2.23
CA GLU A 141 23.07 7.65 -1.40
C GLU A 141 22.03 7.86 -0.31
N ARG A 142 22.49 8.37 0.81
CA ARG A 142 21.62 8.76 1.92
C ARG A 142 20.86 10.04 1.55
N VAL A 143 19.56 9.97 1.56
CA VAL A 143 18.68 11.13 1.38
C VAL A 143 18.11 11.58 2.73
N PRO A 144 17.81 12.88 2.90
CA PRO A 144 17.13 13.35 4.09
C PRO A 144 15.73 12.73 4.18
N GLN A 145 15.26 12.50 5.39
CA GLN A 145 13.90 12.03 5.61
C GLN A 145 12.91 13.15 5.37
N PHE A 146 12.04 12.98 4.40
CA PHE A 146 10.96 13.91 4.08
C PHE A 146 9.69 13.18 3.62
N ILE A 147 8.59 13.90 3.63
CA ILE A 147 7.33 13.52 3.03
C ILE A 147 7.01 14.54 1.96
N LEU A 148 6.68 14.06 0.77
CA LEU A 148 6.19 14.87 -0.33
C LEU A 148 4.82 14.34 -0.75
N ASP A 149 3.79 15.15 -0.60
CA ASP A 149 2.42 14.78 -0.95
C ASP A 149 1.72 15.91 -1.69
N LYS A 150 0.58 15.59 -2.33
CA LYS A 150 -0.26 16.64 -2.92
C LYS A 150 -0.88 17.48 -1.81
N GLU A 151 -0.75 18.78 -1.93
CA GLU A 151 -1.39 19.72 -1.02
C GLU A 151 -2.92 19.50 -1.04
N HIS A 152 -3.58 19.61 0.06
CA HIS A 152 -5.02 19.48 0.36
C HIS A 152 -5.50 18.20 1.04
N LEU A 153 -4.73 17.09 1.06
CA LEU A 153 -5.23 15.87 1.70
C LEU A 153 -4.62 15.58 3.06
N LEU A 154 -3.38 16.01 3.33
CA LEU A 154 -2.63 15.49 4.46
C LEU A 154 -1.91 16.53 5.33
N ALA A 155 -1.93 17.84 5.01
CA ALA A 155 -1.32 18.88 5.84
C ALA A 155 -1.82 18.78 7.30
N ASN A 156 -3.11 18.59 7.50
CA ASN A 156 -3.72 18.43 8.81
C ASN A 156 -3.29 17.16 9.56
N LEU A 157 -2.76 16.15 8.87
CA LEU A 157 -2.28 14.90 9.48
C LEU A 157 -0.82 14.99 9.92
N TYR A 158 -0.01 15.83 9.27
CA TYR A 158 1.42 15.94 9.54
C TYR A 158 1.78 17.08 10.49
N GLU A 159 0.97 18.14 10.58
CA GLU A 159 1.16 19.22 11.56
C GLU A 159 1.21 18.74 13.01
N PRO A 160 0.32 17.84 13.47
CA PRO A 160 0.40 17.29 14.83
C PRO A 160 1.68 16.48 15.09
N LEU A 161 2.32 15.95 14.04
CA LEU A 161 3.60 15.23 14.11
C LEU A 161 4.81 16.18 14.10
N GLY A 162 4.58 17.50 14.08
CA GLY A 162 5.64 18.52 14.09
C GLY A 162 6.25 18.80 12.71
N TYR A 163 5.65 18.29 11.63
CA TYR A 163 6.07 18.63 10.27
C TYR A 163 5.38 19.90 9.81
N ARG A 164 6.19 20.92 9.49
CA ARG A 164 5.70 22.15 8.86
C ARG A 164 6.07 22.13 7.40
N ASP A 165 5.19 22.68 6.58
CA ASP A 165 5.42 22.78 5.15
C ASP A 165 6.72 23.57 4.82
N ILE A 166 7.41 23.12 3.78
CA ILE A 166 8.64 23.73 3.29
C ILE A 166 8.35 24.37 1.93
N ASP A 167 8.00 25.65 1.97
CA ASP A 167 7.75 26.45 0.77
C ASP A 167 9.03 26.90 0.07
N PHE A 168 8.99 26.96 -1.26
CA PHE A 168 10.02 27.54 -2.12
C PHE A 168 9.51 28.84 -2.75
N VAL A 169 10.07 29.96 -2.34
CA VAL A 169 9.71 31.29 -2.87
C VAL A 169 9.98 31.36 -4.39
N GLU A 170 11.05 30.71 -4.83
CA GLU A 170 11.49 30.60 -6.22
C GLU A 170 10.63 29.61 -7.06
N ALA A 171 9.79 28.81 -6.42
CA ALA A 171 8.94 27.83 -7.08
C ALA A 171 7.52 27.79 -6.46
N PRO A 172 6.74 28.88 -6.58
CA PRO A 172 5.45 29.01 -5.92
C PRO A 172 4.41 28.01 -6.43
N ASP A 173 4.53 27.57 -7.69
CA ASP A 173 3.62 26.57 -8.25
C ASP A 173 3.85 25.17 -7.66
N PHE A 174 5.10 24.84 -7.34
CA PHE A 174 5.42 23.62 -6.63
C PHE A 174 4.84 23.68 -5.21
N SER A 175 5.10 24.75 -4.47
CA SER A 175 4.65 24.93 -3.09
C SER A 175 3.12 24.96 -2.95
N ARG A 176 2.39 25.42 -3.96
CA ARG A 176 0.91 25.35 -3.99
C ARG A 176 0.35 23.97 -4.30
N ARG A 177 1.14 23.12 -4.93
CA ARG A 177 0.67 21.79 -5.38
C ARG A 177 1.08 20.67 -4.45
N PHE A 178 2.15 20.85 -3.69
CA PHE A 178 2.75 19.81 -2.88
C PHE A 178 3.06 20.31 -1.48
N PHE A 179 2.67 19.52 -0.49
CA PHE A 179 3.17 19.61 0.86
C PHE A 179 4.53 18.91 0.91
N LEU A 180 5.56 19.60 1.40
CA LEU A 180 6.88 19.04 1.65
C LEU A 180 7.23 19.22 3.11
N GLY A 181 7.30 18.13 3.87
CA GLY A 181 7.59 18.17 5.29
C GLY A 181 8.71 17.24 5.74
N GLY A 182 9.40 17.60 6.80
CA GLY A 182 10.41 16.77 7.43
C GLY A 182 11.13 17.47 8.57
N LYS A 183 11.89 16.70 9.36
CA LYS A 183 12.54 17.21 10.59
C LYS A 183 13.67 18.19 10.28
N ASN A 184 14.51 17.89 9.29
CA ASN A 184 15.65 18.71 8.93
C ASN A 184 15.36 19.56 7.69
N ARG A 185 14.65 20.68 7.89
CA ARG A 185 14.22 21.56 6.79
C ARG A 185 15.37 22.12 5.95
N SER A 186 16.52 22.42 6.58
CA SER A 186 17.67 22.99 5.89
C SER A 186 18.34 21.98 4.96
N GLU A 187 18.43 20.73 5.37
CA GLU A 187 18.97 19.64 4.57
C GLU A 187 18.02 19.28 3.42
N ILE A 188 16.72 19.22 3.69
CA ILE A 188 15.70 18.97 2.69
C ILE A 188 15.72 20.05 1.61
N ARG A 189 15.79 21.35 1.99
CA ARG A 189 15.89 22.44 1.02
C ARG A 189 17.12 22.34 0.11
N LYS A 190 18.27 21.91 0.65
CA LYS A 190 19.49 21.72 -0.15
C LYS A 190 19.35 20.56 -1.14
N TRP A 191 18.59 19.54 -0.76
CA TRP A 191 18.39 18.35 -1.58
C TRP A 191 17.37 18.59 -2.73
N PHE A 192 16.37 19.45 -2.48
CA PHE A 192 15.39 19.86 -3.50
C PHE A 192 15.98 20.95 -4.41
N THR A 193 16.79 20.52 -5.38
CA THR A 193 17.36 21.42 -6.39
C THR A 193 16.27 21.95 -7.35
N PRO A 194 16.53 23.08 -8.05
CA PRO A 194 15.59 23.60 -9.06
C PRO A 194 15.19 22.57 -10.10
N GLU A 195 16.10 21.68 -10.51
CA GLU A 195 15.86 20.61 -11.48
C GLU A 195 14.87 19.61 -10.94
N LEU A 196 15.01 19.19 -9.68
CA LEU A 196 14.10 18.22 -9.04
C LEU A 196 12.70 18.82 -8.88
N ILE A 197 12.60 20.06 -8.46
CA ILE A 197 11.35 20.82 -8.34
C ILE A 197 10.64 20.92 -9.70
N PHE A 198 11.39 21.23 -10.77
CA PHE A 198 10.85 21.35 -12.12
C PHE A 198 10.32 20.02 -12.66
N LEU A 199 11.02 18.90 -12.42
CA LEU A 199 10.55 17.58 -12.81
C LEU A 199 9.20 17.24 -12.16
N LYS A 200 9.03 17.59 -10.90
CA LYS A 200 7.78 17.34 -10.13
C LYS A 200 6.64 18.28 -10.53
N SER A 201 6.92 19.49 -10.94
CA SER A 201 5.87 20.45 -11.36
C SER A 201 5.19 20.09 -12.69
N LYS A 202 5.82 19.20 -13.48
CA LYS A 202 5.26 18.69 -14.76
C LYS A 202 4.46 17.38 -14.62
N SER A 203 4.51 16.72 -13.46
CA SER A 203 3.76 15.49 -13.12
C SER A 203 2.40 15.84 -12.51
#